data_15598d54ede7a018f06ce77fb97f07f9
#
_entry.id   15598d54ede7a018f06ce77fb97f07f9
#
_cell.length_a   1.000
_cell.length_b   1.000
_cell.length_c   1.000
_cell.angle_alpha   90.00
_cell.angle_beta   90.00
_cell.angle_gamma   90.00
#
_symmetry.space_group_name_H-M   'P 1'
#
loop_
_entity.id
_entity.type
_entity.pdbx_description
1 polymer ?
#
loop_
_entity_poly.entity_id
_entity_poly.type
_entity_poly.pdbx_seq_one_letter_code
_entity_poly.pdbx_strand_id
1 'polypeptide(L)'
;SREIIESRLTEFEAWFNRVNGLLGLRNFPVHVELRRDDKGRIAPIEFNPLRFAGWCSTDVSLFAWGFHSYGCFLEGGRPDWERALAGKAGKLYTLMVLNKPENCPPVQSFDYDALRRDFGKVLHLRPCDFRRFSHFGFLFTETPADRREELDRIIRSDLTEYMQ
;
A
#
# COMPACT_ATOMS: atom_id res chain seq x y z
N SER A 1 8.81 -2.68 -5.10
CA SER A 1 9.30 -4.03 -5.44
C SER A 1 10.74 -4.21 -4.96
N ARG A 2 11.19 -5.45 -4.83
CA ARG A 2 12.59 -5.78 -4.49
C ARG A 2 13.57 -5.10 -5.44
N GLU A 3 13.28 -5.10 -6.72
CA GLU A 3 14.09 -4.46 -7.76
C GLU A 3 14.30 -2.95 -7.49
N ILE A 4 13.25 -2.23 -7.10
CA ILE A 4 13.35 -0.80 -6.76
C ILE A 4 14.23 -0.62 -5.54
N ILE A 5 14.04 -1.43 -4.50
CA ILE A 5 14.86 -1.37 -3.28
C ILE A 5 16.32 -1.62 -3.60
N GLU A 6 16.64 -2.72 -4.26
CA GLU A 6 18.02 -3.10 -4.58
C GLU A 6 18.72 -2.11 -5.52
N SER A 7 17.98 -1.51 -6.47
CA SER A 7 18.58 -0.58 -7.43
C SER A 7 18.64 0.87 -6.95
N ARG A 8 17.89 1.27 -5.90
CA ARG A 8 17.71 2.67 -5.50
C ARG A 8 17.93 2.96 -4.03
N LEU A 9 18.07 1.94 -3.19
CA LEU A 9 18.16 2.13 -1.74
C LEU A 9 19.26 3.12 -1.36
N THR A 10 20.49 2.94 -1.87
CA THR A 10 21.61 3.82 -1.56
C THR A 10 21.37 5.27 -1.97
N GLU A 11 20.75 5.49 -3.12
CA GLU A 11 20.38 6.82 -3.61
C GLU A 11 19.38 7.51 -2.68
N PHE A 12 18.33 6.79 -2.28
CA PHE A 12 17.32 7.30 -1.36
C PHE A 12 17.88 7.51 0.05
N GLU A 13 18.68 6.60 0.57
CA GLU A 13 19.34 6.75 1.87
C GLU A 13 20.23 8.00 1.91
N ALA A 14 21.04 8.22 0.88
CA ALA A 14 21.88 9.40 0.79
C ALA A 14 21.05 10.71 0.75
N TRP A 15 19.94 10.69 0.02
CA TRP A 15 19.02 11.82 -0.04
C TRP A 15 18.34 12.08 1.33
N PHE A 16 17.81 11.04 1.98
CA PHE A 16 17.20 11.15 3.30
C PHE A 16 18.18 11.60 4.38
N ASN A 17 19.43 11.10 4.36
CA ASN A 17 20.46 11.52 5.30
C ASN A 17 20.79 13.01 5.18
N ARG A 18 20.84 13.55 3.95
CA ARG A 18 21.00 14.99 3.73
C ARG A 18 19.83 15.79 4.31
N VAL A 19 18.59 15.37 4.01
CA VAL A 19 17.38 16.04 4.50
C VAL A 19 17.32 16.00 6.02
N ASN A 20 17.58 14.84 6.61
CA ASN A 20 17.62 14.67 8.06
C ASN A 20 18.68 15.55 8.73
N GLY A 21 19.86 15.69 8.11
CA GLY A 21 20.90 16.60 8.58
C GLY A 21 20.48 18.06 8.58
N LEU A 22 19.74 18.50 7.55
CA LEU A 22 19.22 19.87 7.46
C LEU A 22 18.08 20.15 8.45
N LEU A 23 17.20 19.16 8.68
CA LEU A 23 16.01 19.32 9.51
C LEU A 23 16.24 18.91 10.98
N GLY A 24 17.37 18.29 11.29
CA GLY A 24 17.66 17.78 12.64
C GLY A 24 16.75 16.62 13.09
N LEU A 25 16.12 15.90 12.15
CA LEU A 25 15.20 14.81 12.45
C LEU A 25 15.96 13.58 12.97
N ARG A 26 15.46 12.99 14.06
CA ARG A 26 16.00 11.75 14.65
C ARG A 26 14.89 10.89 15.24
N ASN A 27 14.99 9.57 15.06
CA ASN A 27 14.10 8.57 15.68
C ASN A 27 12.61 8.89 15.51
N PHE A 28 12.20 9.06 14.25
CA PHE A 28 10.93 9.69 13.97
C PHE A 28 10.35 9.10 12.68
N PRO A 29 9.10 8.57 12.72
CA PRO A 29 8.48 8.03 11.53
C PRO A 29 8.06 9.17 10.59
N VAL A 30 8.39 9.03 9.33
CA VAL A 30 8.02 9.99 8.29
C VAL A 30 7.61 9.25 7.02
N HIS A 31 6.52 9.70 6.42
CA HIS A 31 6.14 9.33 5.06
C HIS A 31 6.52 10.48 4.12
N VAL A 32 7.32 10.18 3.12
CA VAL A 32 7.75 11.16 2.14
C VAL A 32 7.31 10.72 0.76
N GLU A 33 6.56 11.58 0.10
CA GLU A 33 6.28 11.45 -1.32
C GLU A 33 7.34 12.21 -2.12
N LEU A 34 7.93 11.54 -3.10
CA LEU A 34 8.98 12.14 -3.90
C LEU A 34 8.87 11.73 -5.37
N ARG A 35 9.42 12.54 -6.23
CA ARG A 35 9.64 12.23 -7.64
C ARG A 35 11.13 12.12 -7.92
N ARG A 36 11.45 11.22 -8.82
CA ARG A 36 12.79 11.08 -9.40
C ARG A 36 12.67 11.22 -10.92
N ASP A 37 13.47 12.12 -11.49
CA ASP A 37 13.52 12.27 -12.94
C ASP A 37 14.51 11.27 -13.59
N ASP A 38 14.57 11.28 -14.90
CA ASP A 38 15.45 10.46 -15.73
C ASP A 38 16.95 10.77 -15.51
N LYS A 39 17.27 11.97 -15.02
CA LYS A 39 18.62 12.41 -14.66
C LYS A 39 19.02 12.06 -13.22
N GLY A 40 18.15 11.39 -12.48
CA GLY A 40 18.40 10.98 -11.10
C GLY A 40 18.15 12.07 -10.05
N ARG A 41 17.56 13.22 -10.42
CA ARG A 41 17.24 14.25 -9.43
C ARG A 41 16.01 13.86 -8.65
N ILE A 42 16.11 13.93 -7.32
CA ILE A 42 15.03 13.61 -6.38
C ILE A 42 14.45 14.93 -5.88
N ALA A 43 13.14 15.10 -6.03
CA ALA A 43 12.38 16.20 -5.52
C ALA A 43 11.26 15.71 -4.60
N PRO A 44 11.14 16.22 -3.36
CA PRO A 44 10.02 15.92 -2.50
C PRO A 44 8.76 16.58 -3.01
N ILE A 45 7.63 15.87 -2.87
CA ILE A 45 6.28 16.39 -3.11
C ILE A 45 5.65 16.75 -1.78
N GLU A 46 5.73 15.81 -0.82
CA GLU A 46 5.07 15.95 0.47
C GLU A 46 5.89 15.26 1.59
N PHE A 47 5.92 15.89 2.76
CA PHE A 47 6.43 15.32 4.00
C PHE A 47 5.28 15.17 5.00
N ASN A 48 5.03 13.94 5.42
CA ASN A 48 4.00 13.62 6.41
C ASN A 48 4.66 13.08 7.67
N PRO A 49 4.84 13.93 8.69
CA PRO A 49 5.46 13.52 9.94
C PRO A 49 4.55 12.61 10.77
N LEU A 50 5.16 11.85 11.67
CA LEU A 50 4.51 10.95 12.63
C LEU A 50 3.71 9.80 12.01
N ARG A 51 3.97 9.46 10.74
CA ARG A 51 3.39 8.29 10.08
C ARG A 51 4.36 7.66 9.09
N PHE A 52 4.20 6.36 8.81
CA PHE A 52 5.00 5.67 7.78
C PHE A 52 4.34 5.67 6.41
N ALA A 53 3.02 5.79 6.35
CA ALA A 53 2.28 5.82 5.09
C ALA A 53 0.85 6.34 5.29
N GLY A 54 0.13 6.50 4.21
CA GLY A 54 -1.30 6.79 4.23
C GLY A 54 -2.16 5.63 4.76
N TRP A 55 -3.47 5.81 4.73
CA TRP A 55 -4.46 4.86 5.23
C TRP A 55 -4.19 3.43 4.83
N CYS A 56 -4.02 2.54 5.82
CA CYS A 56 -3.80 1.10 5.66
C CYS A 56 -2.58 0.70 4.80
N SER A 57 -1.81 1.65 4.26
CA SER A 57 -0.67 1.32 3.39
C SER A 57 0.42 0.54 4.11
N THR A 58 0.62 0.81 5.41
CA THR A 58 1.55 0.01 6.26
C THR A 58 1.08 -1.42 6.47
N ASP A 59 -0.22 -1.69 6.33
CA ASP A 59 -0.76 -3.03 6.49
C ASP A 59 -0.35 -3.95 5.34
N VAL A 60 0.05 -3.38 4.19
CA VAL A 60 0.66 -4.16 3.10
C VAL A 60 1.92 -4.87 3.59
N SER A 61 2.74 -4.22 4.42
CA SER A 61 3.93 -4.87 4.98
C SER A 61 3.59 -6.08 5.85
N LEU A 62 2.50 -6.00 6.59
CA LEU A 62 2.02 -7.11 7.42
C LEU A 62 1.45 -8.26 6.57
N PHE A 63 0.51 -7.95 5.69
CA PHE A 63 -0.20 -8.99 4.94
C PHE A 63 0.62 -9.60 3.81
N ALA A 64 1.47 -8.80 3.15
CA ALA A 64 2.31 -9.27 2.07
C ALA A 64 3.63 -9.87 2.55
N TRP A 65 4.25 -9.27 3.55
CA TRP A 65 5.65 -9.57 3.92
C TRP A 65 5.83 -10.04 5.37
N GLY A 66 4.76 -10.04 6.17
CA GLY A 66 4.76 -10.63 7.50
C GLY A 66 5.45 -9.81 8.59
N PHE A 67 5.66 -8.49 8.39
CA PHE A 67 6.17 -7.62 9.44
C PHE A 67 5.32 -6.36 9.59
N HIS A 68 5.28 -5.81 10.80
CA HIS A 68 4.56 -4.59 11.13
C HIS A 68 5.50 -3.40 11.23
N SER A 69 5.37 -2.42 10.32
CA SER A 69 6.31 -1.28 10.23
C SER A 69 6.41 -0.48 11.54
N TYR A 70 5.28 -0.19 12.18
CA TYR A 70 5.28 0.50 13.49
C TYR A 70 5.86 -0.36 14.61
N GLY A 71 5.62 -1.68 14.59
CA GLY A 71 6.23 -2.61 15.54
C GLY A 71 7.74 -2.57 15.45
N CYS A 72 8.28 -2.71 14.24
CA CYS A 72 9.73 -2.60 14.03
C CYS A 72 10.30 -1.27 14.55
N PHE A 73 9.61 -0.17 14.32
CA PHE A 73 10.04 1.15 14.81
C PHE A 73 10.03 1.23 16.34
N LEU A 74 8.94 0.82 16.99
CA LEU A 74 8.78 0.89 18.45
C LEU A 74 9.76 -0.01 19.20
N GLU A 75 10.08 -1.17 18.62
CA GLU A 75 11.01 -2.15 19.18
C GLU A 75 12.48 -1.85 18.79
N GLY A 76 12.74 -0.82 17.98
CA GLY A 76 14.07 -0.50 17.46
C GLY A 76 14.64 -1.58 16.55
N GLY A 77 13.77 -2.45 16.01
CA GLY A 77 14.14 -3.58 15.18
C GLY A 77 14.12 -3.26 13.68
N ARG A 78 14.60 -4.22 12.90
CA ARG A 78 14.50 -4.19 11.44
C ARG A 78 13.85 -5.49 10.96
N PRO A 79 13.08 -5.44 9.85
CA PRO A 79 12.56 -6.66 9.26
C PRO A 79 13.70 -7.60 8.81
N ASP A 80 13.49 -8.89 8.97
CA ASP A 80 14.27 -9.90 8.26
C ASP A 80 13.85 -9.88 6.78
N TRP A 81 14.61 -9.14 5.97
CA TRP A 81 14.29 -8.92 4.56
C TRP A 81 14.39 -10.20 3.73
N GLU A 82 15.31 -11.10 4.05
CA GLU A 82 15.42 -12.38 3.33
C GLU A 82 14.16 -13.20 3.51
N ARG A 83 13.70 -13.34 4.74
CA ARG A 83 12.45 -14.03 5.07
C ARG A 83 11.25 -13.32 4.49
N ALA A 84 11.16 -12.00 4.63
CA ALA A 84 10.03 -11.20 4.17
C ALA A 84 9.85 -11.27 2.64
N LEU A 85 10.95 -11.36 1.89
CA LEU A 85 10.94 -11.38 0.43
C LEU A 85 11.02 -12.79 -0.19
N ALA A 86 11.17 -13.83 0.63
CA ALA A 86 11.23 -15.21 0.16
C ALA A 86 9.93 -15.60 -0.58
N GLY A 87 10.04 -16.13 -1.79
CA GLY A 87 8.92 -16.58 -2.60
C GLY A 87 7.98 -15.46 -3.10
N LYS A 88 8.43 -14.19 -3.07
CA LYS A 88 7.64 -13.02 -3.48
C LYS A 88 7.94 -12.54 -4.91
N ALA A 89 8.96 -13.07 -5.55
CA ALA A 89 9.30 -12.74 -6.94
C ALA A 89 8.14 -13.09 -7.89
N GLY A 90 7.89 -12.25 -8.90
CA GLY A 90 6.82 -12.44 -9.87
C GLY A 90 5.40 -12.24 -9.33
N LYS A 91 5.26 -11.63 -8.15
CA LYS A 91 3.96 -11.33 -7.53
C LYS A 91 3.78 -9.84 -7.31
N LEU A 92 2.56 -9.39 -7.48
CA LEU A 92 2.09 -8.04 -7.16
C LEU A 92 1.32 -8.10 -5.85
N TYR A 93 1.60 -7.15 -4.96
CA TYR A 93 0.89 -6.96 -3.71
C TYR A 93 0.19 -5.62 -3.77
N THR A 94 -1.12 -5.63 -3.65
CA THR A 94 -1.91 -4.41 -3.81
C THR A 94 -2.78 -4.12 -2.61
N LEU A 95 -2.92 -2.85 -2.33
CA LEU A 95 -3.96 -2.29 -1.48
C LEU A 95 -4.91 -1.52 -2.38
N MET A 96 -6.18 -1.86 -2.34
CA MET A 96 -7.24 -1.16 -3.05
C MET A 96 -8.19 -0.52 -2.05
N VAL A 97 -8.43 0.77 -2.24
CA VAL A 97 -9.50 1.48 -1.55
C VAL A 97 -10.76 1.28 -2.37
N LEU A 98 -11.76 0.63 -1.79
CA LEU A 98 -13.03 0.32 -2.44
C LEU A 98 -13.94 1.55 -2.36
N ASN A 99 -13.63 2.57 -3.17
CA ASN A 99 -14.36 3.84 -3.16
C ASN A 99 -15.77 3.67 -3.70
N LYS A 100 -16.71 4.40 -3.12
CA LYS A 100 -18.01 4.58 -3.73
C LYS A 100 -17.89 5.37 -5.03
N PRO A 101 -18.69 5.07 -6.06
CA PRO A 101 -18.77 5.92 -7.24
C PRO A 101 -19.23 7.34 -6.87
N GLU A 102 -18.88 8.33 -7.68
CA GLU A 102 -19.14 9.74 -7.41
C GLU A 102 -20.65 10.02 -7.20
N ASN A 103 -21.50 9.38 -8.00
CA ASN A 103 -22.96 9.47 -7.92
C ASN A 103 -23.56 8.17 -7.36
N CYS A 104 -22.99 7.66 -6.25
CA CYS A 104 -23.42 6.41 -5.66
C CYS A 104 -24.91 6.46 -5.25
N PRO A 105 -25.74 5.54 -5.74
CA PRO A 105 -27.12 5.41 -5.26
C PRO A 105 -27.13 4.98 -3.79
N PRO A 106 -28.27 5.10 -3.10
CA PRO A 106 -28.40 4.51 -1.76
C PRO A 106 -28.08 3.02 -1.77
N VAL A 107 -27.12 2.59 -0.96
CA VAL A 107 -26.66 1.19 -0.84
C VAL A 107 -27.16 0.62 0.47
N GLN A 108 -27.90 -0.49 0.40
CA GLN A 108 -28.37 -1.21 1.59
C GLN A 108 -27.32 -2.18 2.10
N SER A 109 -26.68 -2.94 1.20
CA SER A 109 -25.60 -3.86 1.51
C SER A 109 -24.55 -3.87 0.40
N PHE A 110 -23.35 -4.37 0.74
CA PHE A 110 -22.27 -4.58 -0.21
C PHE A 110 -21.80 -6.04 -0.11
N ASP A 111 -21.81 -6.75 -1.23
CA ASP A 111 -21.45 -8.17 -1.28
C ASP A 111 -19.93 -8.38 -1.30
N TYR A 112 -19.33 -8.37 -0.11
CA TYR A 112 -17.90 -8.63 0.08
C TYR A 112 -17.48 -10.04 -0.33
N ASP A 113 -18.39 -11.01 -0.28
CA ASP A 113 -18.09 -12.38 -0.66
C ASP A 113 -18.05 -12.54 -2.18
N ALA A 114 -18.94 -11.86 -2.91
CA ALA A 114 -18.84 -11.76 -4.37
C ALA A 114 -17.51 -11.12 -4.77
N LEU A 115 -17.17 -9.97 -4.18
CA LEU A 115 -15.90 -9.29 -4.44
C LEU A 115 -14.69 -10.23 -4.19
N ARG A 116 -14.69 -10.98 -3.09
CA ARG A 116 -13.59 -11.91 -2.77
C ARG A 116 -13.41 -13.00 -3.83
N ARG A 117 -14.52 -13.51 -4.41
CA ARG A 117 -14.47 -14.56 -5.43
C ARG A 117 -13.83 -14.12 -6.74
N ASP A 118 -13.75 -12.83 -6.97
CA ASP A 118 -13.17 -12.25 -8.18
C ASP A 118 -11.65 -12.18 -8.16
N PHE A 119 -11.03 -12.50 -7.03
CA PHE A 119 -9.58 -12.50 -6.88
C PHE A 119 -9.03 -13.89 -6.59
N GLY A 120 -7.93 -14.23 -7.25
CA GLY A 120 -7.25 -15.51 -7.03
C GLY A 120 -6.70 -15.66 -5.62
N LYS A 121 -6.24 -14.57 -5.01
CA LYS A 121 -5.75 -14.59 -3.62
C LYS A 121 -5.99 -13.27 -2.89
N VAL A 122 -6.99 -13.27 -2.04
CA VAL A 122 -7.22 -12.19 -1.07
C VAL A 122 -6.39 -12.46 0.19
N LEU A 123 -5.51 -11.52 0.53
CA LEU A 123 -4.71 -11.57 1.75
C LEU A 123 -5.51 -11.07 2.96
N HIS A 124 -6.24 -9.99 2.77
CA HIS A 124 -7.12 -9.41 3.78
C HIS A 124 -8.19 -8.54 3.13
N LEU A 125 -9.37 -8.52 3.72
CA LEU A 125 -10.44 -7.58 3.39
C LEU A 125 -10.92 -6.94 4.69
N ARG A 126 -10.87 -5.62 4.75
CA ARG A 126 -11.33 -4.82 5.88
C ARG A 126 -12.57 -4.03 5.45
N PRO A 127 -13.77 -4.50 5.77
CA PRO A 127 -14.99 -3.74 5.55
C PRO A 127 -14.99 -2.44 6.37
N CYS A 128 -15.60 -1.40 5.83
CA CYS A 128 -15.86 -0.14 6.53
C CYS A 128 -17.36 0.09 6.64
N ASP A 129 -17.76 0.89 7.61
CA ASP A 129 -19.14 1.38 7.68
C ASP A 129 -19.36 2.38 6.54
N PHE A 130 -19.75 1.86 5.39
CA PHE A 130 -19.96 2.67 4.19
C PHE A 130 -21.11 3.67 4.31
N ARG A 131 -21.95 3.59 5.34
CA ARG A 131 -22.95 4.62 5.63
C ARG A 131 -22.32 5.90 6.17
N ARG A 132 -21.15 5.78 6.79
CA ARG A 132 -20.38 6.88 7.39
C ARG A 132 -19.19 7.32 6.54
N PHE A 133 -18.65 6.43 5.71
CA PHE A 133 -17.46 6.67 4.91
C PHE A 133 -17.76 6.69 3.41
N SER A 134 -16.90 7.32 2.64
CA SER A 134 -16.98 7.37 1.17
C SER A 134 -16.45 6.11 0.47
N HIS A 135 -16.16 5.06 1.23
CA HIS A 135 -15.62 3.80 0.71
C HIS A 135 -16.24 2.60 1.43
N PHE A 136 -16.29 1.47 0.74
CA PHE A 136 -16.79 0.21 1.27
C PHE A 136 -15.75 -0.51 2.14
N GLY A 137 -14.46 -0.25 1.93
CA GLY A 137 -13.40 -0.89 2.69
C GLY A 137 -12.04 -0.85 2.00
N PHE A 138 -11.16 -1.73 2.49
CA PHE A 138 -9.81 -1.92 1.97
C PHE A 138 -9.59 -3.38 1.63
N LEU A 139 -9.12 -3.63 0.41
CA LEU A 139 -8.84 -4.97 -0.09
C LEU A 139 -7.34 -5.13 -0.33
N PHE A 140 -6.77 -6.19 0.22
CA PHE A 140 -5.36 -6.57 0.05
C PHE A 140 -5.27 -7.85 -0.74
N THR A 141 -4.52 -7.86 -1.84
CA THR A 141 -4.40 -9.03 -2.70
C THR A 141 -2.94 -9.36 -3.03
N GLU A 142 -2.71 -10.64 -3.34
CA GLU A 142 -1.51 -11.13 -4.03
C GLU A 142 -1.94 -11.63 -5.40
N THR A 143 -1.39 -11.04 -6.45
CA THR A 143 -1.68 -11.40 -7.84
C THR A 143 -0.37 -11.77 -8.55
N PRO A 144 -0.29 -12.90 -9.27
CA PRO A 144 0.82 -13.18 -10.15
C PRO A 144 1.02 -12.05 -11.18
N ALA A 145 2.27 -11.64 -11.42
CA ALA A 145 2.55 -10.50 -12.29
C ALA A 145 2.14 -10.72 -13.75
N ASP A 146 1.99 -11.97 -14.16
CA ASP A 146 1.49 -12.42 -15.45
C ASP A 146 -0.04 -12.55 -15.54
N ARG A 147 -0.77 -12.30 -14.44
CA ARG A 147 -2.25 -12.39 -14.34
C ARG A 147 -2.85 -11.10 -13.82
N ARG A 148 -2.58 -10.00 -14.50
CA ARG A 148 -3.03 -8.66 -14.07
C ARG A 148 -4.50 -8.36 -14.37
N GLU A 149 -5.19 -9.21 -15.11
CA GLU A 149 -6.57 -8.97 -15.57
C GLU A 149 -7.54 -8.71 -14.40
N GLU A 150 -7.36 -9.42 -13.29
CA GLU A 150 -8.19 -9.20 -12.09
C GLU A 150 -7.98 -7.79 -11.50
N LEU A 151 -6.74 -7.28 -11.50
CA LEU A 151 -6.44 -5.92 -11.03
C LEU A 151 -6.96 -4.88 -12.02
N ASP A 152 -6.76 -5.10 -13.32
CA ASP A 152 -7.23 -4.19 -14.36
C ASP A 152 -8.76 -4.10 -14.38
N ARG A 153 -9.45 -5.20 -14.08
CA ARG A 153 -10.90 -5.22 -13.94
C ARG A 153 -11.37 -4.36 -12.78
N ILE A 154 -10.84 -4.58 -11.57
CA ILE A 154 -11.28 -3.83 -10.39
C ILE A 154 -10.93 -2.35 -10.47
N ILE A 155 -9.79 -1.99 -11.06
CA ILE A 155 -9.40 -0.59 -11.25
C ILE A 155 -10.41 0.16 -12.17
N ARG A 156 -11.03 -0.56 -13.09
CA ARG A 156 -12.03 0.00 -14.04
C ARG A 156 -13.46 -0.12 -13.54
N SER A 157 -13.72 -0.96 -12.54
CA SER A 157 -15.04 -1.14 -11.95
C SER A 157 -15.42 0.08 -11.10
N ASP A 158 -16.68 0.46 -11.16
CA ASP A 158 -17.28 1.40 -10.23
C ASP A 158 -17.87 0.71 -8.99
N LEU A 159 -17.65 -0.62 -8.86
CA LEU A 159 -18.12 -1.48 -7.79
C LEU A 159 -19.65 -1.64 -7.70
N THR A 160 -20.41 -1.14 -8.65
CA THR A 160 -21.90 -1.24 -8.63
C THR A 160 -22.39 -2.68 -8.68
N GLU A 161 -21.63 -3.57 -9.29
CA GLU A 161 -21.92 -5.01 -9.37
C GLU A 161 -21.99 -5.72 -8.00
N TYR A 162 -21.38 -5.13 -6.95
CA TYR A 162 -21.40 -5.66 -5.57
C TYR A 162 -22.39 -4.93 -4.66
N MET A 163 -23.08 -3.91 -5.16
CA MET A 163 -24.05 -3.13 -4.37
C MET A 163 -25.44 -3.76 -4.43
N GLN A 164 -26.17 -3.73 -3.31
CA GLN A 164 -27.53 -4.19 -3.18
C GLN A 164 -28.39 -3.14 -2.49
#